data_0cec089c12fd2580fe63eef573e47316
#
_entry.id   0cec089c12fd2580fe63eef573e47316
#
_cell.length_a   1.000
_cell.length_b   1.000
_cell.length_c   1.000
_cell.angle_alpha   90.00
_cell.angle_beta   90.00
_cell.angle_gamma   90.00
#
_symmetry.space_group_name_H-M   'P 1'
#
loop_
_entity.id
_entity.type
_entity.pdbx_description
1 polymer ?
#
loop_
_entity_poly.entity_id
_entity_poly.type
_entity_poly.pdbx_seq_one_letter_code
_entity_poly.pdbx_strand_id
1 'polypeptide(L)'
;MKNNIGIYFASKHQQTSKIAHFLGNWFTEHESEVYVADLGRGVEGLPEVRNFDAVLVGAPMYRGRYPSAVRQFVRENRNELMAAGSTGFFSICLAETPGTRQAHLESLAPVREFLDDVSWTPEWIASFPGALNYREYNPLLRRIMKRISQKSGGPTDTTKDFELTRWNEVERFAQDFFDGAPNSPFDAELVPLATRTLNGLAPEFEQRIVQQIAIEATPEEVRDALEFLEPADMPLAEFVARIRNLGRGRAGNPASFRQAAAEFGALEIDTHQPHELLGVLAGQFWKKDYAIRRTRSVEEFQAFENPAYTKALTNFWFDEFRDGKTLVRTETRIHSLGPNARESFRMYWGVAGLGIRLYMASVLRGIRKSATRRRWQHRAIAA
;
A
#
# COMPACT_ATOMS: atom_id res chain seq x y z
N MET A 1 -1.22 -17.99 16.84
CA MET A 1 -1.75 -18.92 15.82
C MET A 1 -2.98 -18.29 15.21
N LYS A 2 -3.17 -18.41 13.91
CA LYS A 2 -4.36 -17.92 13.21
C LYS A 2 -5.39 -19.04 13.22
N ASN A 3 -6.27 -19.04 14.25
CA ASN A 3 -7.17 -20.17 14.47
C ASN A 3 -8.41 -20.11 13.57
N ASN A 4 -8.83 -18.92 13.13
CA ASN A 4 -10.03 -18.73 12.32
C ASN A 4 -9.71 -17.84 11.11
N ILE A 5 -9.79 -18.41 9.90
CA ILE A 5 -9.35 -17.76 8.66
C ILE A 5 -10.52 -17.62 7.68
N GLY A 6 -10.81 -16.38 7.25
CA GLY A 6 -11.77 -16.09 6.19
C GLY A 6 -11.07 -15.93 4.83
N ILE A 7 -11.52 -16.65 3.80
CA ILE A 7 -11.04 -16.51 2.42
C ILE A 7 -12.21 -16.09 1.54
N TYR A 8 -12.18 -14.85 1.06
CA TYR A 8 -13.18 -14.27 0.19
C TYR A 8 -12.61 -14.08 -1.22
N PHE A 9 -13.25 -14.59 -2.22
CA PHE A 9 -12.74 -14.48 -3.58
C PHE A 9 -13.85 -14.24 -4.61
N ALA A 10 -13.49 -13.78 -5.81
CA ALA A 10 -14.37 -13.88 -6.97
C ALA A 10 -13.66 -14.72 -8.05
N SER A 11 -14.44 -15.54 -8.77
CA SER A 11 -13.88 -16.38 -9.84
C SER A 11 -14.84 -16.46 -11.02
N LYS A 12 -14.29 -16.22 -12.23
CA LYS A 12 -15.05 -16.39 -13.48
C LYS A 12 -14.67 -17.65 -14.27
N HIS A 13 -13.38 -18.02 -14.20
CA HIS A 13 -12.80 -19.15 -14.96
C HIS A 13 -12.12 -20.17 -14.02
N GLN A 14 -12.69 -20.35 -12.84
CA GLN A 14 -12.35 -21.36 -11.83
C GLN A 14 -10.94 -21.27 -11.21
N GLN A 15 -9.92 -20.64 -11.84
CA GLN A 15 -8.56 -20.69 -11.31
C GLN A 15 -8.41 -19.99 -9.95
N THR A 16 -9.06 -18.83 -9.75
CA THR A 16 -9.10 -18.18 -8.42
C THR A 16 -9.76 -19.07 -7.37
N SER A 17 -10.83 -19.76 -7.76
CA SER A 17 -11.52 -20.71 -6.88
C SER A 17 -10.61 -21.89 -6.50
N LYS A 18 -9.88 -22.46 -7.45
CA LYS A 18 -8.93 -23.55 -7.15
C LYS A 18 -7.86 -23.12 -6.15
N ILE A 19 -7.29 -21.91 -6.34
CA ILE A 19 -6.27 -21.36 -5.44
C ILE A 19 -6.87 -21.08 -4.06
N ALA A 20 -8.07 -20.47 -3.98
CA ALA A 20 -8.73 -20.20 -2.72
C ALA A 20 -9.02 -21.47 -1.92
N HIS A 21 -9.50 -22.54 -2.59
CA HIS A 21 -9.75 -23.83 -1.92
C HIS A 21 -8.45 -24.55 -1.55
N PHE A 22 -7.41 -24.45 -2.38
CA PHE A 22 -6.10 -24.98 -2.04
C PHE A 22 -5.57 -24.33 -0.76
N LEU A 23 -5.60 -23.00 -0.66
CA LEU A 23 -5.22 -22.26 0.54
C LEU A 23 -6.08 -22.68 1.74
N GLY A 24 -7.41 -22.79 1.53
CA GLY A 24 -8.32 -23.22 2.58
C GLY A 24 -8.00 -24.62 3.11
N ASN A 25 -7.77 -25.59 2.22
CA ASN A 25 -7.38 -26.94 2.60
C ASN A 25 -6.04 -26.96 3.33
N TRP A 26 -5.06 -26.21 2.82
CA TRP A 26 -3.74 -26.11 3.44
C TRP A 26 -3.83 -25.59 4.89
N PHE A 27 -4.60 -24.52 5.14
CA PHE A 27 -4.79 -23.98 6.49
C PHE A 27 -5.57 -24.95 7.39
N THR A 28 -6.54 -25.69 6.85
CA THR A 28 -7.28 -26.71 7.60
C THR A 28 -6.37 -27.87 8.02
N GLU A 29 -5.46 -28.29 7.15
CA GLU A 29 -4.43 -29.29 7.47
C GLU A 29 -3.44 -28.80 8.55
N HIS A 30 -3.34 -27.47 8.74
CA HIS A 30 -2.53 -26.83 9.79
C HIS A 30 -3.38 -26.31 10.98
N GLU A 31 -4.46 -27.02 11.28
CA GLU A 31 -5.29 -26.85 12.50
C GLU A 31 -6.05 -25.51 12.57
N SER A 32 -6.32 -24.83 11.43
CA SER A 32 -7.17 -23.65 11.40
C SER A 32 -8.61 -24.00 11.02
N GLU A 33 -9.58 -23.29 11.60
CA GLU A 33 -10.94 -23.22 11.07
C GLU A 33 -10.99 -22.28 9.87
N VAL A 34 -11.47 -22.76 8.73
CA VAL A 34 -11.41 -21.99 7.48
C VAL A 34 -12.79 -21.83 6.86
N TYR A 35 -13.13 -20.60 6.53
CA TYR A 35 -14.33 -20.29 5.75
C TYR A 35 -13.93 -19.76 4.37
N VAL A 36 -14.45 -20.37 3.31
CA VAL A 36 -14.14 -20.00 1.91
C VAL A 36 -15.42 -19.56 1.19
N ALA A 37 -15.46 -18.33 0.66
CA ALA A 37 -16.63 -17.75 0.03
C ALA A 37 -16.35 -17.13 -1.34
N ASP A 38 -17.21 -17.40 -2.31
CA ASP A 38 -17.20 -16.78 -3.64
C ASP A 38 -18.12 -15.56 -3.68
N LEU A 39 -17.53 -14.37 -3.67
CA LEU A 39 -18.22 -13.08 -3.77
C LEU A 39 -19.00 -12.91 -5.09
N GLY A 40 -18.64 -13.68 -6.12
CA GLY A 40 -19.38 -13.70 -7.40
C GLY A 40 -20.75 -14.35 -7.30
N ARG A 41 -21.05 -15.07 -6.22
CA ARG A 41 -22.34 -15.71 -5.95
C ARG A 41 -23.27 -14.86 -5.08
N GLY A 42 -22.81 -13.71 -4.62
CA GLY A 42 -23.50 -12.81 -3.70
C GLY A 42 -22.83 -12.74 -2.34
N VAL A 43 -23.18 -11.72 -1.59
CA VAL A 43 -22.62 -11.46 -0.25
C VAL A 43 -23.61 -11.72 0.88
N GLU A 44 -24.87 -12.07 0.56
CA GLU A 44 -25.91 -12.34 1.56
C GLU A 44 -25.57 -13.58 2.39
N GLY A 45 -25.62 -13.44 3.72
CA GLY A 45 -25.36 -14.53 4.66
C GLY A 45 -23.91 -14.91 4.85
N LEU A 46 -22.97 -14.15 4.28
CA LEU A 46 -21.54 -14.35 4.56
C LEU A 46 -21.24 -13.95 6.02
N PRO A 47 -20.35 -14.69 6.71
CA PRO A 47 -19.83 -14.26 8.00
C PRO A 47 -19.17 -12.89 7.90
N GLU A 48 -19.31 -12.09 8.93
CA GLU A 48 -18.67 -10.78 9.01
C GLU A 48 -17.14 -10.94 9.13
N VAL A 49 -16.39 -10.04 8.49
CA VAL A 49 -14.92 -10.05 8.48
C VAL A 49 -14.33 -10.05 9.90
N ARG A 50 -14.96 -9.32 10.83
CA ARG A 50 -14.53 -9.25 12.24
C ARG A 50 -14.57 -10.58 13.01
N ASN A 51 -15.22 -11.61 12.47
CA ASN A 51 -15.29 -12.93 13.10
C ASN A 51 -14.02 -13.77 12.85
N PHE A 52 -13.07 -13.27 12.05
CA PHE A 52 -11.86 -13.98 11.67
C PHE A 52 -10.61 -13.34 12.26
N ASP A 53 -9.67 -14.18 12.71
CA ASP A 53 -8.34 -13.75 13.15
C ASP A 53 -7.50 -13.27 11.96
N ALA A 54 -7.70 -13.90 10.80
CA ALA A 54 -7.01 -13.56 9.59
C ALA A 54 -7.92 -13.65 8.35
N VAL A 55 -7.69 -12.77 7.36
CA VAL A 55 -8.54 -12.69 6.18
C VAL A 55 -7.71 -12.61 4.89
N LEU A 56 -8.02 -13.49 3.94
CA LEU A 56 -7.51 -13.44 2.58
C LEU A 56 -8.59 -13.00 1.60
N VAL A 57 -8.25 -12.11 0.69
CA VAL A 57 -9.12 -11.72 -0.41
C VAL A 57 -8.44 -12.07 -1.74
N GLY A 58 -9.12 -12.81 -2.59
CA GLY A 58 -8.61 -13.28 -3.87
C GLY A 58 -9.39 -12.77 -5.08
N ALA A 59 -8.69 -12.36 -6.13
CA ALA A 59 -9.36 -11.89 -7.33
C ALA A 59 -8.56 -12.15 -8.62
N PRO A 60 -9.26 -12.50 -9.73
CA PRO A 60 -8.63 -12.54 -11.04
C PRO A 60 -8.54 -11.13 -11.63
N MET A 61 -7.47 -10.84 -12.32
CA MET A 61 -7.34 -9.60 -13.07
C MET A 61 -7.76 -9.82 -14.53
N TYR A 62 -8.77 -9.08 -14.96
CA TYR A 62 -9.25 -9.07 -16.34
C TYR A 62 -9.00 -7.72 -16.98
N ARG A 63 -8.19 -7.67 -18.06
CA ARG A 63 -7.90 -6.44 -18.80
C ARG A 63 -7.45 -5.28 -17.89
N GLY A 64 -6.61 -5.58 -16.91
CA GLY A 64 -6.11 -4.59 -15.93
C GLY A 64 -7.12 -4.17 -14.85
N ARG A 65 -8.23 -4.90 -14.69
CA ARG A 65 -9.27 -4.56 -13.69
C ARG A 65 -9.67 -5.77 -12.86
N TYR A 66 -9.99 -5.52 -11.61
CA TYR A 66 -10.56 -6.50 -10.68
C TYR A 66 -12.10 -6.48 -10.69
N PRO A 67 -12.77 -7.62 -10.38
CA PRO A 67 -14.23 -7.71 -10.32
C PRO A 67 -14.84 -6.68 -9.37
N SER A 68 -16.01 -6.13 -9.76
CA SER A 68 -16.74 -5.16 -8.96
C SER A 68 -17.15 -5.72 -7.60
N ALA A 69 -17.50 -7.01 -7.52
CA ALA A 69 -17.87 -7.67 -6.26
C ALA A 69 -16.73 -7.62 -5.24
N VAL A 70 -15.48 -7.88 -5.65
CA VAL A 70 -14.30 -7.76 -4.75
C VAL A 70 -14.06 -6.32 -4.35
N ARG A 71 -14.16 -5.38 -5.29
CA ARG A 71 -14.00 -3.95 -5.02
C ARG A 71 -15.02 -3.44 -4.00
N GLN A 72 -16.29 -3.84 -4.17
CA GLN A 72 -17.36 -3.48 -3.27
C GLN A 72 -17.16 -4.10 -1.89
N PHE A 73 -16.89 -5.41 -1.83
CA PHE A 73 -16.61 -6.11 -0.57
C PHE A 73 -15.49 -5.45 0.23
N VAL A 74 -14.35 -5.16 -0.41
CA VAL A 74 -13.22 -4.53 0.27
C VAL A 74 -13.56 -3.13 0.77
N ARG A 75 -14.31 -2.34 0.00
CA ARG A 75 -14.73 -0.98 0.41
C ARG A 75 -15.69 -0.99 1.59
N GLU A 76 -16.66 -1.91 1.58
CA GLU A 76 -17.67 -2.05 2.63
C GLU A 76 -17.08 -2.57 3.93
N ASN A 77 -16.14 -3.50 3.85
CA ASN A 77 -15.50 -4.13 5.02
C ASN A 77 -14.10 -3.56 5.33
N ARG A 78 -13.75 -2.40 4.77
CA ARG A 78 -12.39 -1.84 4.89
C ARG A 78 -11.90 -1.72 6.32
N ASN A 79 -12.74 -1.18 7.21
CA ASN A 79 -12.34 -0.94 8.60
C ASN A 79 -12.09 -2.26 9.34
N GLU A 80 -12.92 -3.26 9.09
CA GLU A 80 -12.76 -4.60 9.67
C GLU A 80 -11.52 -5.31 9.12
N LEU A 81 -11.28 -5.20 7.79
CA LEU A 81 -10.06 -5.72 7.16
C LEU A 81 -8.79 -5.05 7.71
N MET A 82 -8.85 -3.75 8.04
CA MET A 82 -7.72 -3.03 8.62
C MET A 82 -7.51 -3.37 10.11
N ALA A 83 -8.55 -3.80 10.80
CA ALA A 83 -8.52 -4.18 12.22
C ALA A 83 -8.19 -5.67 12.43
N ALA A 84 -8.32 -6.52 11.40
CA ALA A 84 -8.02 -7.94 11.50
C ALA A 84 -6.54 -8.18 11.83
N GLY A 85 -6.26 -9.24 12.58
CA GLY A 85 -4.91 -9.57 13.05
C GLY A 85 -3.90 -9.84 11.94
N SER A 86 -4.35 -10.37 10.79
CA SER A 86 -3.54 -10.53 9.57
C SER A 86 -4.41 -10.51 8.33
N THR A 87 -3.98 -9.80 7.29
CA THR A 87 -4.75 -9.73 6.03
C THR A 87 -3.87 -9.92 4.81
N GLY A 88 -4.42 -10.56 3.78
CA GLY A 88 -3.72 -10.77 2.53
C GLY A 88 -4.61 -10.59 1.30
N PHE A 89 -3.98 -10.19 0.20
CA PHE A 89 -4.60 -10.11 -1.11
C PHE A 89 -3.82 -10.98 -2.11
N PHE A 90 -4.49 -11.88 -2.80
CA PHE A 90 -3.89 -12.64 -3.88
C PHE A 90 -4.57 -12.35 -5.22
N SER A 91 -3.75 -12.03 -6.19
CA SER A 91 -4.16 -11.73 -7.56
C SER A 91 -3.87 -12.90 -8.48
N ILE A 92 -4.75 -13.16 -9.44
CA ILE A 92 -4.47 -14.11 -10.51
C ILE A 92 -4.32 -13.34 -11.81
N CYS A 93 -3.12 -13.39 -12.40
CA CYS A 93 -2.78 -12.65 -13.60
C CYS A 93 -2.11 -13.57 -14.64
N LEU A 94 -2.43 -13.37 -15.93
CA LEU A 94 -1.81 -14.14 -17.04
C LEU A 94 -0.49 -13.52 -17.53
N ALA A 95 -0.15 -12.31 -17.09
CA ALA A 95 0.99 -11.55 -17.63
C ALA A 95 2.31 -11.83 -16.88
N GLU A 96 2.34 -12.80 -15.99
CA GLU A 96 3.53 -13.12 -15.22
C GLU A 96 4.51 -13.94 -16.06
N THR A 97 5.58 -13.28 -16.51
CA THR A 97 6.71 -13.96 -17.17
C THR A 97 7.53 -14.70 -16.13
N PRO A 98 7.85 -15.98 -16.32
CA PRO A 98 8.62 -16.74 -15.35
C PRO A 98 10.02 -16.15 -15.15
N GLY A 99 10.45 -15.96 -13.90
CA GLY A 99 11.84 -16.07 -13.52
C GLY A 99 12.63 -14.79 -13.27
N THR A 100 12.08 -13.58 -13.38
CA THR A 100 12.80 -12.39 -12.93
C THR A 100 12.00 -11.62 -11.87
N ARG A 101 12.69 -11.20 -10.79
CA ARG A 101 12.15 -10.27 -9.79
C ARG A 101 11.46 -9.05 -10.44
N GLN A 102 11.98 -8.58 -11.56
CA GLN A 102 11.42 -7.46 -12.31
C GLN A 102 10.02 -7.75 -12.86
N ALA A 103 9.82 -8.91 -13.48
CA ALA A 103 8.51 -9.30 -14.04
C ALA A 103 7.48 -9.48 -12.89
N HIS A 104 7.91 -10.02 -11.76
CA HIS A 104 7.08 -10.16 -10.57
C HIS A 104 6.63 -8.78 -10.03
N LEU A 105 7.55 -7.84 -9.85
CA LEU A 105 7.23 -6.48 -9.41
C LEU A 105 6.34 -5.72 -10.40
N GLU A 106 6.48 -5.96 -11.70
CA GLU A 106 5.60 -5.40 -12.72
C GLU A 106 4.19 -5.98 -12.67
N SER A 107 4.06 -7.27 -12.34
CA SER A 107 2.76 -7.92 -12.15
C SER A 107 1.99 -7.35 -10.94
N LEU A 108 2.68 -6.79 -9.97
CA LEU A 108 2.10 -6.18 -8.77
C LEU A 108 1.65 -4.73 -8.95
N ALA A 109 2.06 -4.04 -10.03
CA ALA A 109 1.65 -2.66 -10.24
C ALA A 109 0.12 -2.49 -10.33
N PRO A 110 -0.63 -3.33 -11.06
CA PRO A 110 -2.10 -3.27 -11.07
C PRO A 110 -2.74 -3.68 -9.72
N VAL A 111 -2.08 -4.55 -8.95
CA VAL A 111 -2.52 -4.90 -7.60
C VAL A 111 -2.46 -3.67 -6.70
N ARG A 112 -1.34 -2.96 -6.72
CA ARG A 112 -1.14 -1.72 -5.94
C ARG A 112 -2.15 -0.65 -6.34
N GLU A 113 -2.37 -0.43 -7.64
CA GLU A 113 -3.38 0.52 -8.13
C GLU A 113 -4.79 0.17 -7.61
N PHE A 114 -5.16 -1.10 -7.62
CA PHE A 114 -6.43 -1.55 -7.06
C PHE A 114 -6.52 -1.32 -5.56
N LEU A 115 -5.50 -1.70 -4.79
CA LEU A 115 -5.47 -1.53 -3.34
C LEU A 115 -5.52 -0.06 -2.93
N ASP A 116 -4.86 0.82 -3.70
CA ASP A 116 -4.93 2.26 -3.52
C ASP A 116 -6.32 2.82 -3.82
N ASP A 117 -7.00 2.33 -4.87
CA ASP A 117 -8.37 2.73 -5.23
C ASP A 117 -9.40 2.33 -4.16
N VAL A 118 -9.26 1.15 -3.55
CA VAL A 118 -10.14 0.71 -2.46
C VAL A 118 -9.68 1.18 -1.08
N SER A 119 -8.52 1.86 -1.00
CA SER A 119 -7.92 2.36 0.24
C SER A 119 -7.71 1.27 1.30
N TRP A 120 -7.30 0.08 0.86
CA TRP A 120 -6.97 -1.04 1.73
C TRP A 120 -5.51 -1.43 1.55
N THR A 121 -4.84 -1.76 2.64
CA THR A 121 -3.44 -2.16 2.64
C THR A 121 -3.30 -3.47 3.42
N PRO A 122 -3.44 -4.62 2.76
CA PRO A 122 -3.22 -5.92 3.38
C PRO A 122 -1.76 -6.08 3.79
N GLU A 123 -1.48 -6.93 4.76
CA GLU A 123 -0.12 -7.27 5.15
C GLU A 123 0.58 -8.12 4.09
N TRP A 124 -0.18 -8.98 3.42
CA TRP A 124 0.34 -9.95 2.45
C TRP A 124 -0.25 -9.71 1.07
N ILE A 125 0.59 -9.69 0.06
CA ILE A 125 0.18 -9.54 -1.32
C ILE A 125 0.89 -10.62 -2.14
N ALA A 126 0.13 -11.35 -2.95
CA ALA A 126 0.69 -12.28 -3.90
C ALA A 126 0.08 -12.09 -5.29
N SER A 127 0.83 -12.41 -6.33
CA SER A 127 0.34 -12.54 -7.69
C SER A 127 0.72 -13.91 -8.22
N PHE A 128 -0.27 -14.66 -8.65
CA PHE A 128 -0.07 -16.00 -9.18
C PHE A 128 -0.42 -16.06 -10.66
N PRO A 129 0.35 -16.80 -11.45
CA PRO A 129 -0.05 -17.10 -12.83
C PRO A 129 -1.38 -17.87 -12.84
N GLY A 130 -2.27 -17.50 -13.74
CA GLY A 130 -3.58 -18.15 -13.88
C GLY A 130 -3.57 -19.35 -14.81
N ALA A 131 -4.65 -19.52 -15.57
CA ALA A 131 -4.80 -20.55 -16.59
C ALA A 131 -5.25 -19.94 -17.92
N LEU A 132 -4.83 -20.54 -19.01
CA LEU A 132 -5.25 -20.23 -20.38
C LEU A 132 -6.24 -21.30 -20.84
N ASN A 133 -7.53 -21.04 -20.66
CA ASN A 133 -8.61 -21.95 -21.06
C ASN A 133 -9.00 -21.66 -22.52
N TYR A 134 -8.11 -21.93 -23.47
CA TYR A 134 -8.32 -21.62 -24.88
C TYR A 134 -9.57 -22.26 -25.46
N ARG A 135 -9.98 -23.43 -24.96
CA ARG A 135 -11.18 -24.15 -25.42
C ARG A 135 -12.47 -23.43 -25.04
N GLU A 136 -12.47 -22.71 -23.92
CA GLU A 136 -13.63 -21.96 -23.44
C GLU A 136 -13.76 -20.58 -24.10
N TYR A 137 -12.68 -20.09 -24.72
CA TYR A 137 -12.68 -18.76 -25.32
C TYR A 137 -13.39 -18.76 -26.68
N ASN A 138 -14.23 -17.74 -26.90
CA ASN A 138 -14.73 -17.46 -28.22
C ASN A 138 -13.55 -17.11 -29.19
N PRO A 139 -13.74 -17.21 -30.52
CA PRO A 139 -12.64 -17.03 -31.48
C PRO A 139 -11.89 -15.71 -31.37
N LEU A 140 -12.58 -14.61 -31.02
CA LEU A 140 -11.96 -13.30 -30.88
C LEU A 140 -11.09 -13.24 -29.62
N LEU A 141 -11.64 -13.67 -28.48
CA LEU A 141 -10.92 -13.72 -27.21
C LEU A 141 -9.72 -14.67 -27.32
N ARG A 142 -9.88 -15.84 -27.92
CA ARG A 142 -8.81 -16.81 -28.16
C ARG A 142 -7.63 -16.19 -28.91
N ARG A 143 -7.91 -15.40 -29.96
CA ARG A 143 -6.87 -14.70 -30.72
C ARG A 143 -6.16 -13.63 -29.91
N ILE A 144 -6.89 -12.89 -29.07
CA ILE A 144 -6.34 -11.87 -28.15
C ILE A 144 -5.45 -12.53 -27.12
N MET A 145 -5.94 -13.60 -26.46
CA MET A 145 -5.21 -14.32 -25.43
C MET A 145 -3.95 -14.99 -25.98
N LYS A 146 -4.00 -15.55 -27.19
CA LYS A 146 -2.81 -16.05 -27.90
C LYS A 146 -1.74 -14.97 -28.07
N ARG A 147 -2.13 -13.75 -28.47
CA ARG A 147 -1.17 -12.64 -28.63
C ARG A 147 -0.58 -12.19 -27.31
N ILE A 148 -1.39 -12.15 -26.24
CA ILE A 148 -0.93 -11.80 -24.88
C ILE A 148 0.08 -12.87 -24.43
N SER A 149 -0.28 -14.15 -24.53
CA SER A 149 0.60 -15.26 -24.15
C SER A 149 1.91 -15.25 -24.94
N GLN A 150 1.84 -14.99 -26.25
CA GLN A 150 3.03 -14.92 -27.10
C GLN A 150 3.99 -13.78 -26.69
N LYS A 151 3.45 -12.61 -26.31
CA LYS A 151 4.25 -11.48 -25.81
C LYS A 151 4.94 -11.79 -24.48
N SER A 152 4.31 -12.63 -23.65
CA SER A 152 4.83 -13.06 -22.33
C SER A 152 5.64 -14.36 -22.41
N GLY A 153 6.00 -14.86 -23.61
CA GLY A 153 6.74 -16.12 -23.75
C GLY A 153 5.96 -17.37 -23.36
N GLY A 154 4.64 -17.27 -23.22
CA GLY A 154 3.77 -18.36 -22.81
C GLY A 154 3.26 -19.24 -23.97
N PRO A 155 2.44 -20.27 -23.66
CA PRO A 155 1.95 -21.24 -24.65
C PRO A 155 0.98 -20.59 -25.65
N THR A 156 1.14 -20.93 -26.94
CA THR A 156 0.36 -20.38 -28.06
C THR A 156 -0.50 -21.40 -28.80
N ASP A 157 -0.47 -22.67 -28.39
CA ASP A 157 -1.34 -23.72 -28.92
C ASP A 157 -2.76 -23.55 -28.43
N THR A 158 -3.64 -23.05 -29.27
CA THR A 158 -5.03 -22.75 -28.94
C THR A 158 -5.96 -23.97 -28.95
N THR A 159 -5.45 -25.16 -29.18
CA THR A 159 -6.21 -26.44 -29.18
C THR A 159 -6.25 -27.06 -27.79
N LYS A 160 -5.43 -26.58 -26.85
CA LYS A 160 -5.27 -27.09 -25.48
C LYS A 160 -5.45 -25.96 -24.48
N ASP A 161 -5.84 -26.36 -23.28
CA ASP A 161 -5.82 -25.49 -22.11
C ASP A 161 -4.50 -25.65 -21.36
N PHE A 162 -4.02 -24.58 -20.75
CA PHE A 162 -2.76 -24.57 -20.02
C PHE A 162 -2.98 -23.98 -18.62
N GLU A 163 -2.63 -24.75 -17.62
CA GLU A 163 -2.53 -24.25 -16.25
C GLU A 163 -1.09 -23.76 -16.02
N LEU A 164 -0.97 -22.47 -15.67
CA LEU A 164 0.31 -21.81 -15.48
C LEU A 164 0.64 -21.61 -14.00
N THR A 165 -0.31 -21.93 -13.13
CA THR A 165 -0.18 -21.75 -11.68
C THR A 165 0.99 -22.56 -11.13
N ARG A 166 1.87 -21.89 -10.42
CA ARG A 166 2.99 -22.50 -9.71
C ARG A 166 2.56 -22.84 -8.29
N TRP A 167 2.06 -24.05 -8.09
CA TRP A 167 1.48 -24.50 -6.82
C TRP A 167 2.44 -24.44 -5.63
N ASN A 168 3.73 -24.61 -5.87
CA ASN A 168 4.76 -24.44 -4.86
C ASN A 168 4.90 -22.99 -4.37
N GLU A 169 4.54 -21.99 -5.19
CA GLU A 169 4.51 -20.60 -4.78
C GLU A 169 3.23 -20.28 -3.99
N VAL A 170 2.11 -20.90 -4.35
CA VAL A 170 0.85 -20.81 -3.59
C VAL A 170 1.03 -21.42 -2.20
N GLU A 171 1.67 -22.60 -2.11
CA GLU A 171 1.97 -23.26 -0.85
C GLU A 171 2.91 -22.42 0.02
N ARG A 172 3.96 -21.86 -0.56
CA ARG A 172 4.88 -20.98 0.17
C ARG A 172 4.15 -19.74 0.70
N PHE A 173 3.31 -19.13 -0.10
CA PHE A 173 2.48 -18.01 0.36
C PHE A 173 1.58 -18.40 1.53
N ALA A 174 0.97 -19.61 1.49
CA ALA A 174 0.18 -20.13 2.59
C ALA A 174 1.00 -20.25 3.87
N GLN A 175 2.20 -20.85 3.78
CA GLN A 175 3.13 -20.99 4.89
C GLN A 175 3.54 -19.62 5.46
N ASP A 176 3.99 -18.70 4.60
CA ASP A 176 4.44 -17.37 5.01
C ASP A 176 3.32 -16.58 5.68
N PHE A 177 2.11 -16.63 5.10
CA PHE A 177 0.93 -16.02 5.69
C PHE A 177 0.58 -16.63 7.05
N PHE A 178 0.67 -17.94 7.19
CA PHE A 178 0.35 -18.65 8.43
C PHE A 178 1.36 -18.35 9.53
N ASP A 179 2.66 -18.41 9.23
CA ASP A 179 3.75 -18.16 10.17
C ASP A 179 3.88 -16.68 10.54
N GLY A 180 3.34 -15.78 9.71
CA GLY A 180 3.50 -14.34 9.89
C GLY A 180 4.92 -13.85 9.61
N ALA A 181 5.74 -14.66 8.93
CA ALA A 181 7.12 -14.35 8.60
C ALA A 181 7.43 -14.80 7.16
N PRO A 182 7.94 -13.94 6.28
CA PRO A 182 8.30 -14.33 4.93
C PRO A 182 9.53 -15.23 4.92
N ASN A 183 9.42 -16.40 4.28
CA ASN A 183 10.52 -17.35 4.08
C ASN A 183 11.31 -17.08 2.78
N SER A 184 10.83 -16.17 1.95
CA SER A 184 11.46 -15.78 0.70
C SER A 184 11.84 -14.31 0.69
N PRO A 185 13.05 -13.94 0.26
CA PRO A 185 13.42 -12.55 0.07
C PRO A 185 12.58 -11.85 -1.02
N PHE A 186 11.88 -12.61 -1.89
CA PHE A 186 10.96 -12.07 -2.89
C PHE A 186 9.60 -11.69 -2.30
N ASP A 187 9.14 -12.39 -1.26
CA ASP A 187 7.81 -12.20 -0.66
C ASP A 187 7.85 -11.13 0.43
N ALA A 188 9.00 -10.93 1.09
CA ALA A 188 9.22 -9.83 2.03
C ALA A 188 9.05 -8.43 1.41
N GLU A 189 9.12 -8.33 0.07
CA GLU A 189 8.96 -7.07 -0.67
C GLU A 189 7.50 -6.72 -1.00
N LEU A 190 6.57 -7.64 -0.77
CA LEU A 190 5.19 -7.50 -1.23
C LEU A 190 4.34 -6.62 -0.33
N VAL A 191 4.71 -6.52 0.94
CA VAL A 191 4.02 -5.65 1.88
C VAL A 191 5.03 -4.72 2.52
N PRO A 192 4.94 -3.42 2.29
CA PRO A 192 5.75 -2.50 3.06
C PRO A 192 5.47 -2.72 4.54
N LEU A 193 6.48 -3.07 5.34
CA LEU A 193 6.44 -3.02 6.81
C LEU A 193 5.88 -1.68 7.33
N ALA A 194 6.04 -0.62 6.54
CA ALA A 194 5.39 0.68 6.65
C ALA A 194 3.89 0.61 6.97
N THR A 195 3.21 -0.36 6.40
CA THR A 195 1.78 -0.55 6.60
C THR A 195 1.46 -1.09 7.98
N ARG A 196 2.32 -1.94 8.56
CA ARG A 196 2.10 -2.49 9.90
C ARG A 196 2.12 -1.39 10.96
N THR A 197 3.09 -0.49 10.90
CA THR A 197 3.19 0.64 11.83
C THR A 197 1.97 1.55 11.72
N LEU A 198 1.57 1.90 10.50
CA LEU A 198 0.38 2.74 10.28
C LEU A 198 -0.92 2.03 10.69
N ASN A 199 -1.05 0.73 10.46
CA ASN A 199 -2.21 -0.05 10.88
C ASN A 199 -2.32 -0.12 12.41
N GLY A 200 -1.20 -0.25 13.11
CA GLY A 200 -1.17 -0.24 14.57
C GLY A 200 -1.52 1.12 15.18
N LEU A 201 -1.18 2.22 14.48
CA LEU A 201 -1.37 3.58 14.99
C LEU A 201 -2.65 4.27 14.49
N ALA A 202 -3.11 3.96 13.27
CA ALA A 202 -4.28 4.54 12.64
C ALA A 202 -4.95 3.51 11.71
N PRO A 203 -5.62 2.49 12.27
CA PRO A 203 -6.38 1.52 11.48
C PRO A 203 -7.55 2.20 10.77
N GLU A 204 -8.17 3.18 11.40
CA GLU A 204 -9.28 3.95 10.83
C GLU A 204 -8.80 5.26 10.21
N PHE A 205 -9.32 5.59 9.04
CA PHE A 205 -9.05 6.87 8.37
C PHE A 205 -10.12 7.18 7.31
N GLU A 206 -10.42 8.47 7.13
CA GLU A 206 -11.31 8.95 6.08
C GLU A 206 -10.56 9.31 4.80
N GLN A 207 -9.28 9.71 4.93
CA GLN A 207 -8.47 10.12 3.80
C GLN A 207 -7.12 9.41 3.83
N ARG A 208 -6.69 9.01 2.63
CA ARG A 208 -5.41 8.35 2.40
C ARG A 208 -4.74 8.93 1.17
N ILE A 209 -3.44 9.24 1.28
CA ILE A 209 -2.60 9.59 0.14
C ILE A 209 -1.44 8.62 0.11
N VAL A 210 -1.23 7.96 -1.01
CA VAL A 210 -0.06 7.12 -1.27
C VAL A 210 0.66 7.66 -2.48
N GLN A 211 1.98 7.83 -2.36
CA GLN A 211 2.85 8.22 -3.47
C GLN A 211 4.17 7.48 -3.38
N GLN A 212 4.81 7.25 -4.52
CA GLN A 212 6.08 6.55 -4.58
C GLN A 212 6.95 7.05 -5.72
N ILE A 213 8.26 6.89 -5.57
CA ILE A 213 9.26 7.22 -6.59
C ILE A 213 10.47 6.29 -6.45
N ALA A 214 11.01 5.84 -7.58
CA ALA A 214 12.29 5.13 -7.60
C ALA A 214 13.45 6.12 -7.72
N ILE A 215 14.48 5.93 -6.90
CA ILE A 215 15.66 6.79 -6.81
C ILE A 215 16.92 5.97 -7.03
N GLU A 216 17.86 6.44 -7.84
CA GLU A 216 19.15 5.79 -8.09
C GLU A 216 20.15 6.08 -6.96
N ALA A 217 19.86 5.53 -5.78
CA ALA A 217 20.65 5.68 -4.56
C ALA A 217 20.32 4.52 -3.61
N THR A 218 21.17 4.27 -2.61
CA THR A 218 20.88 3.28 -1.55
C THR A 218 19.80 3.79 -0.59
N PRO A 219 19.14 2.92 0.19
CA PRO A 219 18.17 3.34 1.20
C PRO A 219 18.73 4.35 2.20
N GLU A 220 19.99 4.18 2.61
CA GLU A 220 20.70 5.09 3.53
C GLU A 220 20.92 6.46 2.89
N GLU A 221 21.42 6.51 1.64
CA GLU A 221 21.60 7.76 0.90
C GLU A 221 20.28 8.52 0.72
N VAL A 222 19.18 7.78 0.50
CA VAL A 222 17.85 8.35 0.36
C VAL A 222 17.30 8.86 1.70
N ARG A 223 17.51 8.12 2.79
CA ARG A 223 17.15 8.55 4.14
C ARG A 223 17.87 9.84 4.53
N ASP A 224 19.18 9.88 4.30
CA ASP A 224 19.99 11.08 4.53
C ASP A 224 19.52 12.26 3.65
N ALA A 225 19.14 11.98 2.40
CA ALA A 225 18.57 13.01 1.52
C ALA A 225 17.25 13.57 2.03
N LEU A 226 16.40 12.79 2.68
CA LEU A 226 15.18 13.29 3.33
C LEU A 226 15.50 14.06 4.61
N GLU A 227 16.42 13.57 5.43
CA GLU A 227 16.80 14.22 6.70
C GLU A 227 17.33 15.64 6.47
N PHE A 228 18.16 15.82 5.44
CA PHE A 228 18.77 17.10 5.08
C PHE A 228 18.12 17.77 3.87
N LEU A 229 16.85 17.45 3.59
CA LEU A 229 16.11 18.03 2.47
C LEU A 229 15.84 19.51 2.68
N GLU A 230 16.40 20.35 1.80
CA GLU A 230 16.29 21.80 1.87
C GLU A 230 15.04 22.31 1.13
N PRO A 231 14.45 23.47 1.55
CA PRO A 231 13.36 24.11 0.82
C PRO A 231 13.66 24.36 -0.66
N ALA A 232 14.92 24.69 -0.99
CA ALA A 232 15.36 24.92 -2.37
C ALA A 232 15.26 23.67 -3.26
N ASP A 233 15.22 22.46 -2.68
CA ASP A 233 15.01 21.22 -3.41
C ASP A 233 13.52 20.93 -3.70
N MET A 234 12.62 21.69 -3.07
CA MET A 234 11.17 21.52 -3.12
C MET A 234 10.41 22.80 -3.55
N PRO A 235 10.68 23.39 -4.70
CA PRO A 235 10.11 24.70 -5.06
C PRO A 235 8.58 24.70 -5.11
N LEU A 236 7.95 23.61 -5.52
CA LEU A 236 6.51 23.49 -5.54
C LEU A 236 5.92 23.32 -4.13
N ALA A 237 6.59 22.59 -3.24
CA ALA A 237 6.19 22.47 -1.84
C ALA A 237 6.28 23.84 -1.15
N GLU A 238 7.34 24.59 -1.40
CA GLU A 238 7.50 25.94 -0.90
C GLU A 238 6.39 26.87 -1.42
N PHE A 239 6.06 26.80 -2.71
CA PHE A 239 4.97 27.57 -3.31
C PHE A 239 3.61 27.23 -2.69
N VAL A 240 3.29 25.92 -2.52
CA VAL A 240 2.04 25.47 -1.86
C VAL A 240 2.00 25.93 -0.41
N ALA A 241 3.12 25.85 0.31
CA ALA A 241 3.22 26.34 1.68
C ALA A 241 3.01 27.86 1.78
N ARG A 242 3.55 28.64 0.83
CA ARG A 242 3.35 30.10 0.74
C ARG A 242 1.88 30.45 0.49
N ILE A 243 1.21 29.80 -0.46
CA ILE A 243 -0.23 30.02 -0.73
C ILE A 243 -1.04 29.69 0.53
N ARG A 244 -0.77 28.57 1.16
CA ARG A 244 -1.45 28.12 2.36
C ARG A 244 -1.24 29.06 3.55
N ASN A 245 -0.09 29.73 3.61
CA ASN A 245 0.28 30.68 4.66
C ASN A 245 -0.06 32.14 4.32
N LEU A 246 -0.72 32.40 3.18
CA LEU A 246 -1.19 33.73 2.86
C LEU A 246 -2.10 34.29 3.98
N GLY A 247 -1.67 35.40 4.59
CA GLY A 247 -2.35 35.98 5.75
C GLY A 247 -2.00 35.41 7.13
N ARG A 248 -1.00 34.53 7.21
CA ARG A 248 -0.38 34.03 8.44
C ARG A 248 0.99 34.70 8.63
N GLY A 249 1.36 35.00 9.87
CA GLY A 249 2.69 35.54 10.16
C GLY A 249 3.80 34.64 9.61
N ARG A 250 4.98 35.24 9.39
CA ARG A 250 6.15 34.52 8.87
C ARG A 250 6.45 33.31 9.74
N ALA A 251 6.23 32.08 9.22
CA ALA A 251 6.90 30.91 9.75
C ALA A 251 8.42 31.15 9.64
N GLY A 252 9.19 30.64 10.59
CA GLY A 252 10.64 30.67 10.52
C GLY A 252 11.14 30.19 9.14
N ASN A 253 12.42 30.40 8.87
CA ASN A 253 13.03 29.86 7.66
C ASN A 253 13.72 28.53 8.03
N PRO A 254 13.00 27.39 8.06
CA PRO A 254 13.57 26.11 8.52
C PRO A 254 14.67 25.70 7.58
N ALA A 255 15.79 25.21 8.15
CA ALA A 255 16.94 24.75 7.38
C ALA A 255 16.66 23.44 6.62
N SER A 256 15.71 22.61 7.12
CA SER A 256 15.36 21.34 6.50
C SER A 256 13.86 21.03 6.59
N PHE A 257 13.43 20.04 5.78
CA PHE A 257 12.07 19.52 5.82
C PHE A 257 11.70 18.98 7.22
N ARG A 258 12.61 18.26 7.88
CA ARG A 258 12.43 17.71 9.23
C ARG A 258 12.23 18.81 10.26
N GLN A 259 13.05 19.84 10.20
CA GLN A 259 12.89 21.00 11.08
C GLN A 259 11.53 21.70 10.83
N ALA A 260 11.13 21.88 9.57
CA ALA A 260 9.83 22.45 9.24
C ALA A 260 8.67 21.62 9.79
N ALA A 261 8.74 20.31 9.71
CA ALA A 261 7.73 19.41 10.27
C ALA A 261 7.65 19.52 11.81
N ALA A 262 8.80 19.53 12.50
CA ALA A 262 8.86 19.69 13.95
C ALA A 262 8.36 21.06 14.41
N GLU A 263 8.72 22.15 13.73
CA GLU A 263 8.22 23.51 14.00
C GLU A 263 6.69 23.59 13.81
N PHE A 264 6.16 22.89 12.81
CA PHE A 264 4.73 22.77 12.59
C PHE A 264 4.03 21.95 13.67
N GLY A 265 4.76 21.17 14.46
CA GLY A 265 4.27 20.41 15.60
C GLY A 265 4.12 18.92 15.34
N ALA A 266 4.69 18.41 14.25
CA ALA A 266 4.77 16.97 14.03
C ALA A 266 5.73 16.33 15.03
N LEU A 267 5.32 15.20 15.63
CA LEU A 267 6.16 14.32 16.40
C LEU A 267 6.71 13.24 15.48
N GLU A 268 8.02 13.15 15.38
CA GLU A 268 8.68 12.01 14.74
C GLU A 268 8.70 10.83 15.72
N ILE A 269 8.30 9.66 15.21
CA ILE A 269 8.24 8.42 15.98
C ILE A 269 9.41 7.54 15.56
N ASP A 270 10.18 7.07 16.52
CA ASP A 270 11.13 6.00 16.30
C ASP A 270 10.38 4.67 16.18
N THR A 271 10.29 4.15 14.97
CA THR A 271 9.64 2.87 14.66
C THR A 271 10.57 1.68 14.90
N HIS A 272 11.83 1.93 15.32
CA HIS A 272 12.91 0.93 15.38
C HIS A 272 13.14 0.21 14.03
N GLN A 273 12.63 0.77 12.93
CA GLN A 273 12.81 0.26 11.58
C GLN A 273 13.79 1.19 10.83
N PRO A 274 14.95 0.69 10.41
CA PRO A 274 15.97 1.53 9.76
C PRO A 274 15.50 2.14 8.44
N HIS A 275 14.46 1.54 7.84
CA HIS A 275 13.93 1.93 6.54
C HIS A 275 12.63 2.74 6.63
N GLU A 276 12.25 3.21 7.82
CA GLU A 276 11.04 4.01 8.02
C GLU A 276 11.32 5.32 8.76
N LEU A 277 10.66 6.38 8.33
CA LEU A 277 10.47 7.62 9.09
C LEU A 277 8.97 7.90 9.20
N LEU A 278 8.48 8.05 10.41
CA LEU A 278 7.07 8.28 10.69
C LEU A 278 6.88 9.58 11.47
N GLY A 279 5.99 10.43 10.97
CA GLY A 279 5.55 11.63 11.64
C GLY A 279 4.07 11.61 11.97
N VAL A 280 3.70 12.05 13.16
CA VAL A 280 2.30 12.15 13.59
C VAL A 280 1.95 13.56 14.02
N LEU A 281 0.69 13.94 13.85
CA LEU A 281 0.20 15.27 14.08
C LEU A 281 -1.29 15.25 14.41
N ALA A 282 -1.73 16.06 15.40
CA ALA A 282 -3.14 16.30 15.68
C ALA A 282 -3.46 17.79 15.56
N GLY A 283 -4.57 18.13 14.90
CA GLY A 283 -4.94 19.54 14.67
C GLY A 283 -6.36 19.74 14.17
N GLN A 284 -6.75 20.99 14.09
CA GLN A 284 -7.98 21.43 13.44
C GLN A 284 -7.59 22.13 12.12
N PHE A 285 -7.15 21.34 11.14
CA PHE A 285 -6.48 21.78 9.90
C PHE A 285 -7.28 22.77 9.05
N TRP A 286 -8.58 22.88 9.25
CA TRP A 286 -9.47 23.87 8.61
C TRP A 286 -9.42 25.24 9.27
N LYS A 287 -8.84 25.36 10.46
CA LYS A 287 -8.67 26.65 11.15
C LYS A 287 -7.44 27.40 10.64
N LYS A 288 -7.47 28.72 10.79
CA LYS A 288 -6.39 29.62 10.35
C LYS A 288 -5.06 29.33 11.04
N ASP A 289 -5.09 28.98 12.32
CA ASP A 289 -3.94 28.65 13.17
C ASP A 289 -3.67 27.15 13.27
N TYR A 290 -4.50 26.32 12.59
CA TYR A 290 -4.50 24.86 12.66
C TYR A 290 -4.77 24.25 14.03
N ALA A 291 -4.77 25.04 15.11
CA ALA A 291 -4.90 24.62 16.50
C ALA A 291 -4.11 23.32 16.79
N ILE A 292 -2.83 23.29 16.39
CA ILE A 292 -1.99 22.09 16.51
C ILE A 292 -1.85 21.68 17.97
N ARG A 293 -2.21 20.44 18.26
CA ARG A 293 -1.94 19.78 19.54
C ARG A 293 -0.56 19.10 19.44
N ARG A 294 0.43 19.68 20.14
CA ARG A 294 1.74 19.06 20.27
C ARG A 294 1.64 17.87 21.22
N THR A 295 2.05 16.70 20.76
CA THR A 295 2.19 15.47 21.53
C THR A 295 3.66 15.20 21.76
N ARG A 296 4.00 14.53 22.89
CA ARG A 296 5.38 14.27 23.32
C ARG A 296 5.78 12.81 23.14
N SER A 297 4.80 11.92 22.98
CA SER A 297 5.02 10.49 22.78
C SER A 297 3.93 9.87 21.92
N VAL A 298 4.18 8.65 21.48
CA VAL A 298 3.23 7.82 20.70
C VAL A 298 1.98 7.53 21.52
N GLU A 299 2.18 7.20 22.80
CA GLU A 299 1.09 6.87 23.74
C GLU A 299 0.18 8.10 23.95
N GLU A 300 0.76 9.29 24.11
CA GLU A 300 -0.01 10.53 24.21
C GLU A 300 -0.80 10.81 22.93
N PHE A 301 -0.20 10.54 21.76
CA PHE A 301 -0.88 10.69 20.49
C PHE A 301 -2.02 9.67 20.32
N GLN A 302 -1.80 8.41 20.68
CA GLN A 302 -2.82 7.36 20.60
C GLN A 302 -3.98 7.63 21.58
N ALA A 303 -3.68 8.02 22.81
CA ALA A 303 -4.67 8.32 23.85
C ALA A 303 -5.44 9.63 23.62
N PHE A 304 -5.02 10.45 22.64
CA PHE A 304 -5.70 11.71 22.34
C PHE A 304 -7.00 11.47 21.57
N GLU A 305 -8.16 11.74 22.19
CA GLU A 305 -9.50 11.45 21.61
C GLU A 305 -10.43 12.67 21.61
N ASN A 306 -9.88 13.87 21.53
CA ASN A 306 -10.74 15.07 21.50
C ASN A 306 -11.55 15.13 20.19
N PRO A 307 -12.91 15.08 20.23
CA PRO A 307 -13.76 14.98 19.04
C PRO A 307 -13.73 16.21 18.13
N ALA A 308 -13.13 17.30 18.60
CA ALA A 308 -12.95 18.51 17.77
C ALA A 308 -11.71 18.45 16.87
N TYR A 309 -10.92 17.38 16.92
CA TYR A 309 -9.62 17.29 16.24
C TYR A 309 -9.58 16.21 15.18
N THR A 310 -8.56 16.33 14.34
CA THR A 310 -8.20 15.34 13.32
C THR A 310 -6.75 14.92 13.54
N LYS A 311 -6.49 13.63 13.51
CA LYS A 311 -5.16 13.03 13.53
C LYS A 311 -4.67 12.85 12.10
N ALA A 312 -3.40 13.16 11.85
CA ALA A 312 -2.70 12.89 10.60
C ALA A 312 -1.39 12.15 10.89
N LEU A 313 -1.14 11.10 10.13
CA LEU A 313 0.08 10.30 10.20
C LEU A 313 0.67 10.26 8.79
N THR A 314 1.98 10.43 8.70
CA THR A 314 2.70 10.30 7.43
C THR A 314 3.96 9.51 7.66
N ASN A 315 4.15 8.44 6.90
CA ASN A 315 5.42 7.74 6.87
C ASN A 315 6.12 7.91 5.53
N PHE A 316 7.44 7.71 5.58
CA PHE A 316 8.30 7.49 4.43
C PHE A 316 8.97 6.15 4.63
N TRP A 317 8.91 5.30 3.62
CA TRP A 317 9.49 3.99 3.60
C TRP A 317 10.50 3.87 2.47
N PHE A 318 11.64 3.21 2.74
CA PHE A 318 12.79 3.11 1.83
C PHE A 318 13.10 1.64 1.58
N ASP A 319 12.64 1.09 0.46
CA ASP A 319 12.93 -0.29 0.08
C ASP A 319 14.03 -0.33 -0.98
N GLU A 320 14.95 -1.27 -0.85
CA GLU A 320 15.79 -1.62 -1.99
C GLU A 320 14.92 -1.99 -3.18
N PHE A 321 15.21 -1.37 -4.29
CA PHE A 321 14.56 -1.59 -5.55
C PHE A 321 15.61 -1.98 -6.60
N ARG A 322 15.19 -2.38 -7.79
CA ARG A 322 16.05 -2.89 -8.87
C ARG A 322 17.33 -2.10 -9.10
N ASP A 323 18.38 -2.79 -9.55
CA ASP A 323 19.62 -2.20 -10.08
C ASP A 323 20.28 -1.19 -9.12
N GLY A 324 20.22 -1.43 -7.81
CA GLY A 324 20.79 -0.55 -6.79
C GLY A 324 20.01 0.77 -6.63
N LYS A 325 18.73 0.77 -6.97
CA LYS A 325 17.79 1.86 -6.71
C LYS A 325 17.05 1.62 -5.41
N THR A 326 16.47 2.67 -4.87
CA THR A 326 15.56 2.63 -3.73
C THR A 326 14.18 3.06 -4.18
N LEU A 327 13.15 2.28 -3.84
CA LEU A 327 11.76 2.71 -3.93
C LEU A 327 11.42 3.48 -2.65
N VAL A 328 11.13 4.75 -2.80
CA VAL A 328 10.60 5.59 -1.72
C VAL A 328 9.10 5.60 -1.83
N ARG A 329 8.42 5.13 -0.79
CA ARG A 329 6.97 5.21 -0.65
C ARG A 329 6.62 6.12 0.52
N THR A 330 5.60 6.96 0.35
CA THR A 330 5.00 7.72 1.44
C THR A 330 3.50 7.44 1.51
N GLU A 331 3.01 7.25 2.70
CA GLU A 331 1.60 7.10 2.97
C GLU A 331 1.17 8.08 4.06
N THR A 332 0.14 8.87 3.77
CA THR A 332 -0.49 9.77 4.75
C THR A 332 -1.89 9.26 5.02
N ARG A 333 -2.23 9.08 6.29
CA ARG A 333 -3.58 8.77 6.78
C ARG A 333 -4.12 9.89 7.62
N ILE A 334 -5.41 10.15 7.49
CA ILE A 334 -6.10 11.21 8.20
C ILE A 334 -7.39 10.66 8.79
N HIS A 335 -7.53 10.81 10.11
CA HIS A 335 -8.67 10.35 10.87
C HIS A 335 -9.24 11.46 11.74
N SER A 336 -10.54 11.72 11.62
CA SER A 336 -11.26 12.75 12.39
C SER A 336 -11.93 12.11 13.60
N LEU A 337 -11.61 12.61 14.81
CA LEU A 337 -12.00 12.01 16.08
C LEU A 337 -13.49 12.23 16.44
N GLY A 338 -14.21 13.05 15.66
CA GLY A 338 -15.65 13.25 15.89
C GLY A 338 -16.39 13.75 14.65
N PRO A 339 -17.74 13.70 14.65
CA PRO A 339 -18.56 14.00 13.48
C PRO A 339 -18.39 15.43 12.99
N ASN A 340 -18.31 16.42 13.86
CA ASN A 340 -18.11 17.82 13.48
C ASN A 340 -16.71 18.08 12.89
N ALA A 341 -15.68 17.42 13.44
CA ALA A 341 -14.33 17.47 12.88
C ALA A 341 -14.29 16.83 11.51
N ARG A 342 -14.96 15.69 11.33
CA ARG A 342 -15.06 14.96 10.05
C ARG A 342 -15.72 15.82 8.97
N GLU A 343 -16.82 16.49 9.28
CA GLU A 343 -17.51 17.36 8.32
C GLU A 343 -16.66 18.57 7.94
N SER A 344 -16.09 19.25 8.94
CA SER A 344 -15.22 20.43 8.72
C SER A 344 -13.97 20.05 7.92
N PHE A 345 -13.37 18.88 8.22
CA PHE A 345 -12.22 18.39 7.49
C PHE A 345 -12.58 17.99 6.06
N ARG A 346 -13.73 17.36 5.82
CA ARG A 346 -14.20 17.00 4.48
C ARG A 346 -14.32 18.24 3.57
N MET A 347 -14.90 19.34 4.07
CA MET A 347 -14.98 20.59 3.31
C MET A 347 -13.59 21.17 3.03
N TYR A 348 -12.72 21.21 4.04
CA TYR A 348 -11.33 21.66 3.88
C TYR A 348 -10.57 20.79 2.86
N TRP A 349 -10.74 19.47 2.91
CA TRP A 349 -10.07 18.52 2.04
C TRP A 349 -10.46 18.69 0.57
N GLY A 350 -11.69 19.04 0.27
CA GLY A 350 -12.15 19.33 -1.09
C GLY A 350 -11.31 20.41 -1.77
N VAL A 351 -10.77 21.35 -1.00
CA VAL A 351 -9.90 22.43 -1.51
C VAL A 351 -8.42 22.11 -1.32
N ALA A 352 -8.04 21.62 -0.15
CA ALA A 352 -6.64 21.42 0.25
C ALA A 352 -6.02 20.10 -0.25
N GLY A 353 -6.83 19.09 -0.51
CA GLY A 353 -6.35 17.74 -0.81
C GLY A 353 -5.45 17.66 -2.04
N LEU A 354 -5.78 18.41 -3.10
CA LEU A 354 -4.91 18.51 -4.28
C LEU A 354 -3.57 19.17 -3.92
N GLY A 355 -3.59 20.24 -3.14
CA GLY A 355 -2.38 20.94 -2.69
C GLY A 355 -1.47 20.04 -1.85
N ILE A 356 -2.03 19.21 -0.98
CA ILE A 356 -1.29 18.26 -0.16
C ILE A 356 -0.65 17.15 -1.03
N ARG A 357 -1.37 16.64 -2.03
CA ARG A 357 -0.81 15.69 -3.01
C ARG A 357 0.35 16.29 -3.79
N LEU A 358 0.22 17.51 -4.28
CA LEU A 358 1.28 18.22 -4.99
C LEU A 358 2.49 18.52 -4.09
N TYR A 359 2.23 18.88 -2.83
CA TYR A 359 3.26 19.07 -1.81
C TYR A 359 4.09 17.79 -1.61
N MET A 360 3.44 16.65 -1.35
CA MET A 360 4.12 15.38 -1.15
C MET A 360 4.87 14.90 -2.41
N ALA A 361 4.30 15.11 -3.59
CA ALA A 361 4.99 14.83 -4.85
C ALA A 361 6.24 15.71 -5.05
N SER A 362 6.22 16.95 -4.55
CA SER A 362 7.39 17.85 -4.56
C SER A 362 8.46 17.38 -3.58
N VAL A 363 8.06 16.91 -2.39
CA VAL A 363 8.96 16.31 -1.40
C VAL A 363 9.70 15.10 -2.01
N LEU A 364 8.98 14.16 -2.60
CA LEU A 364 9.57 12.97 -3.24
C LEU A 364 10.56 13.34 -4.37
N ARG A 365 10.22 14.34 -5.19
CA ARG A 365 11.14 14.84 -6.24
C ARG A 365 12.36 15.53 -5.64
N GLY A 366 12.19 16.26 -4.55
CA GLY A 366 13.26 16.88 -3.79
C GLY A 366 14.24 15.86 -3.22
N ILE A 367 13.73 14.79 -2.61
CA ILE A 367 14.55 13.67 -2.12
C ILE A 367 15.39 13.08 -3.27
N ARG A 368 14.76 12.81 -4.42
CA ARG A 368 15.48 12.31 -5.60
C ARG A 368 16.60 13.25 -6.04
N LYS A 369 16.33 14.55 -6.13
CA LYS A 369 17.33 15.56 -6.52
C LYS A 369 18.47 15.63 -5.51
N SER A 370 18.16 15.64 -4.22
CA SER A 370 19.15 15.69 -3.14
C SER A 370 20.03 14.45 -3.11
N ALA A 371 19.44 13.25 -3.17
CA ALA A 371 20.17 11.98 -3.19
C ALA A 371 21.11 11.87 -4.40
N THR A 372 20.64 12.24 -5.60
CA THR A 372 21.46 12.23 -6.81
C THR A 372 22.64 13.21 -6.70
N ARG A 373 22.42 14.43 -6.20
CA ARG A 373 23.46 15.45 -6.01
C ARG A 373 24.55 14.96 -5.06
N ARG A 374 24.20 14.37 -3.92
CA ARG A 374 25.14 13.84 -2.92
C ARG A 374 25.98 12.70 -3.46
N ARG A 375 25.36 11.78 -4.19
CA ARG A 375 26.07 10.66 -4.84
C ARG A 375 27.16 11.15 -5.82
N TRP A 376 26.91 12.20 -6.58
CA TRP A 376 27.91 12.81 -7.45
C TRP A 376 29.06 13.45 -6.66
N GLN A 377 28.77 14.14 -5.55
CA GLN A 377 29.77 14.74 -4.68
C GLN A 377 30.68 13.67 -4.05
N HIS A 378 30.12 12.59 -3.53
CA HIS A 378 30.90 11.47 -2.98
C HIS A 378 31.81 10.79 -4.02
N ARG A 379 31.33 10.61 -5.24
CA ARG A 379 32.14 10.04 -6.33
C ARG A 379 33.24 10.98 -6.79
N ALA A 380 33.00 12.27 -6.81
CA ALA A 380 34.00 13.28 -7.19
C ALA A 380 35.11 13.46 -6.14
N ILE A 381 34.87 13.12 -4.86
CA ILE A 381 35.87 13.14 -3.78
C ILE A 381 36.68 11.84 -3.75
N ALA A 382 36.07 10.73 -4.22
CA ALA A 382 36.73 9.41 -4.24
C ALA A 382 37.53 9.14 -5.53
N ALA A 383 37.47 10.01 -6.52
CA ALA A 383 38.24 9.98 -7.77
C ALA A 383 39.39 10.98 -7.75
#